data_ec1d8eebb4b0875cb6c2faf4d997b2c9
#
_entry.id   ec1d8eebb4b0875cb6c2faf4d997b2c9
#
_cell.length_a   1.000
_cell.length_b   1.000
_cell.length_c   1.000
_cell.angle_alpha   90.00
_cell.angle_beta   90.00
_cell.angle_gamma   90.00
#
_symmetry.space_group_name_H-M   'P 1'
#
loop_
_entity.id
_entity.type
_entity.pdbx_description
1 polymer ?
#
loop_
_entity_poly.entity_id
_entity_poly.type
_entity_poly.pdbx_seq_one_letter_code
_entity_poly.pdbx_strand_id
1 'polypeptide(L)'
;MIKRMLMVAMLVIAPLATAVAADMSNPYQVMNEAAKKTFDRLKREQPQIRQNPDHLRDVVDQELLPYVQVKYAGALVLGRYYKEATPAQREAYFAAFREYLKQAYGQALAMYHGQTYQVAPEKPLGDATIVPIRVTIIDPNGRPPVRLDFQWRKNTQSGNWQAYDMIAEGVSMITTKQNEWSDLLRTKGIDGLTEQLKSISKQKITLDEKK
;
A
#
# COMPACT_ATOMS: atom_id res chain seq x y z
N MET A 1 34.54 -11.09 -61.32
CA MET A 1 34.28 -12.00 -60.20
C MET A 1 33.54 -11.19 -59.10
N ILE A 2 32.24 -11.33 -59.04
CA ILE A 2 31.37 -10.54 -58.13
C ILE A 2 31.13 -11.39 -56.89
N LYS A 3 31.70 -11.01 -55.76
CA LYS A 3 31.43 -11.63 -54.43
C LYS A 3 30.09 -11.12 -53.92
N ARG A 4 29.06 -12.01 -53.94
CA ARG A 4 27.78 -11.77 -53.28
C ARG A 4 27.97 -11.91 -51.77
N MET A 5 27.83 -10.81 -51.06
CA MET A 5 27.79 -10.72 -49.58
C MET A 5 26.34 -10.94 -49.17
N LEU A 6 26.02 -12.12 -48.62
CA LEU A 6 24.73 -12.41 -47.98
C LEU A 6 24.73 -11.79 -46.57
N MET A 7 23.94 -10.75 -46.39
CA MET A 7 23.67 -10.13 -45.10
C MET A 7 22.51 -10.90 -44.45
N VAL A 8 22.82 -11.74 -43.48
CA VAL A 8 21.78 -12.40 -42.64
C VAL A 8 21.34 -11.42 -41.59
N ALA A 9 20.14 -10.85 -41.74
CA ALA A 9 19.50 -10.06 -40.74
C ALA A 9 18.95 -11.00 -39.64
N MET A 10 19.64 -11.03 -38.49
CA MET A 10 19.21 -11.78 -37.32
C MET A 10 18.10 -10.95 -36.62
N LEU A 11 16.86 -11.35 -36.81
CA LEU A 11 15.70 -10.76 -36.15
C LEU A 11 15.71 -11.21 -34.70
N VAL A 12 16.16 -10.33 -33.80
CA VAL A 12 16.08 -10.55 -32.33
C VAL A 12 14.62 -10.34 -31.91
N ILE A 13 13.90 -11.45 -31.76
CA ILE A 13 12.56 -11.44 -31.16
C ILE A 13 12.76 -11.32 -29.65
N ALA A 14 12.68 -10.09 -29.13
CA ALA A 14 12.59 -9.87 -27.70
C ALA A 14 11.23 -10.40 -27.20
N PRO A 15 11.19 -11.26 -26.16
CA PRO A 15 9.93 -11.67 -25.58
C PRO A 15 9.26 -10.44 -24.95
N LEU A 16 8.11 -10.02 -25.49
CA LEU A 16 7.21 -9.09 -24.80
C LEU A 16 6.70 -9.83 -23.56
N ALA A 17 7.28 -9.51 -22.41
CA ALA A 17 6.71 -9.90 -21.13
C ALA A 17 5.38 -9.13 -21.01
N THR A 18 4.27 -9.80 -21.32
CA THR A 18 2.94 -9.29 -21.00
C THR A 18 2.83 -9.22 -19.48
N ALA A 19 2.86 -8.01 -18.92
CA ALA A 19 2.49 -7.81 -17.54
C ALA A 19 1.02 -8.24 -17.41
N VAL A 20 0.78 -9.42 -16.84
CA VAL A 20 -0.57 -9.86 -16.47
C VAL A 20 -0.99 -8.92 -15.34
N ALA A 21 -1.96 -8.05 -15.63
CA ALA A 21 -2.59 -7.24 -14.59
C ALA A 21 -3.19 -8.19 -13.55
N ALA A 22 -2.95 -7.90 -12.26
CA ALA A 22 -3.53 -8.69 -11.16
C ALA A 22 -5.06 -8.74 -11.32
N ASP A 23 -5.63 -9.93 -11.20
CA ASP A 23 -7.09 -10.08 -11.18
C ASP A 23 -7.65 -9.54 -9.86
N MET A 24 -8.25 -8.36 -9.92
CA MET A 24 -8.79 -7.66 -8.76
C MET A 24 -10.26 -8.03 -8.47
N SER A 25 -10.78 -9.08 -9.08
CA SER A 25 -12.19 -9.51 -8.94
C SER A 25 -12.50 -10.22 -7.62
N ASN A 26 -11.47 -10.82 -6.97
CA ASN A 26 -11.61 -11.53 -5.70
C ASN A 26 -10.68 -10.95 -4.63
N PRO A 27 -11.21 -10.31 -3.56
CA PRO A 27 -10.39 -9.63 -2.56
C PRO A 27 -9.49 -10.57 -1.75
N TYR A 28 -9.86 -11.83 -1.57
CA TYR A 28 -9.02 -12.82 -0.87
C TYR A 28 -7.79 -13.19 -1.69
N GLN A 29 -7.96 -13.37 -2.99
CA GLN A 29 -6.84 -13.66 -3.90
C GLN A 29 -5.90 -12.47 -4.00
N VAL A 30 -6.46 -11.27 -4.14
CA VAL A 30 -5.67 -10.02 -4.15
C VAL A 30 -4.91 -9.83 -2.84
N MET A 31 -5.55 -10.10 -1.67
CA MET A 31 -4.89 -10.01 -0.37
C MET A 31 -3.74 -11.01 -0.24
N ASN A 32 -3.96 -12.26 -0.67
CA ASN A 32 -2.91 -13.28 -0.65
C ASN A 32 -1.73 -12.90 -1.55
N GLU A 33 -2.00 -12.37 -2.75
CA GLU A 33 -0.98 -11.92 -3.69
C GLU A 33 -0.17 -10.75 -3.13
N ALA A 34 -0.85 -9.71 -2.62
CA ALA A 34 -0.21 -8.54 -2.02
C ALA A 34 0.66 -8.93 -0.81
N ALA A 35 0.14 -9.77 0.09
CA ALA A 35 0.88 -10.26 1.25
C ALA A 35 2.11 -11.06 0.80
N LYS A 36 1.92 -12.02 -0.12
CA LYS A 36 3.02 -12.84 -0.61
C LYS A 36 4.14 -12.00 -1.24
N LYS A 37 3.80 -11.12 -2.17
CA LYS A 37 4.78 -10.25 -2.84
C LYS A 37 5.53 -9.36 -1.85
N THR A 38 4.81 -8.77 -0.90
CA THR A 38 5.41 -7.91 0.13
C THR A 38 6.40 -8.69 1.00
N PHE A 39 5.98 -9.84 1.57
CA PHE A 39 6.84 -10.62 2.45
C PHE A 39 8.01 -11.27 1.72
N ASP A 40 7.82 -11.73 0.48
CA ASP A 40 8.92 -12.24 -0.37
C ASP A 40 9.97 -11.16 -0.64
N ARG A 41 9.54 -9.91 -0.91
CA ARG A 41 10.47 -8.77 -1.07
C ARG A 41 11.18 -8.42 0.22
N LEU A 42 10.45 -8.30 1.32
CA LEU A 42 11.04 -8.02 2.63
C LEU A 42 12.13 -9.05 2.98
N LYS A 43 11.89 -10.33 2.70
CA LYS A 43 12.88 -11.39 2.94
C LYS A 43 14.07 -11.30 2.00
N ARG A 44 13.84 -11.13 0.70
CA ARG A 44 14.87 -11.14 -0.33
C ARG A 44 15.74 -9.88 -0.30
N GLU A 45 15.15 -8.72 -0.02
CA GLU A 45 15.80 -7.42 -0.15
C GLU A 45 16.37 -6.89 1.19
N GLN A 46 16.47 -7.74 2.23
CA GLN A 46 17.04 -7.35 3.53
C GLN A 46 18.42 -6.68 3.44
N PRO A 47 19.38 -7.13 2.59
CA PRO A 47 20.67 -6.45 2.48
C PRO A 47 20.52 -5.00 1.98
N GLN A 48 19.63 -4.76 1.02
CA GLN A 48 19.36 -3.42 0.47
C GLN A 48 18.64 -2.54 1.49
N ILE A 49 17.65 -3.09 2.19
CA ILE A 49 16.89 -2.39 3.23
C ILE A 49 17.81 -1.94 4.37
N ARG A 50 18.77 -2.78 4.78
CA ARG A 50 19.73 -2.41 5.83
C ARG A 50 20.68 -1.30 5.41
N GLN A 51 21.09 -1.25 4.13
CA GLN A 51 21.93 -0.19 3.59
C GLN A 51 21.17 1.11 3.37
N ASN A 52 19.92 1.01 2.91
CA ASN A 52 19.03 2.12 2.64
C ASN A 52 17.59 1.78 3.05
N PRO A 53 17.18 2.09 4.29
CA PRO A 53 15.81 1.82 4.76
C PRO A 53 14.72 2.52 3.92
N ASP A 54 15.02 3.64 3.27
CA ASP A 54 14.08 4.33 2.39
C ASP A 54 13.66 3.49 1.17
N HIS A 55 14.41 2.41 0.83
CA HIS A 55 14.00 1.40 -0.15
C HIS A 55 12.63 0.76 0.17
N LEU A 56 12.21 0.75 1.44
CA LEU A 56 10.89 0.29 1.83
C LEU A 56 9.74 1.11 1.24
N ARG A 57 9.97 2.37 0.83
CA ARG A 57 8.99 3.16 0.09
C ARG A 57 8.68 2.56 -1.27
N ASP A 58 9.69 2.03 -1.96
CA ASP A 58 9.51 1.36 -3.26
C ASP A 58 8.75 0.05 -3.08
N VAL A 59 9.00 -0.69 -1.99
CA VAL A 59 8.23 -1.89 -1.65
C VAL A 59 6.77 -1.53 -1.44
N VAL A 60 6.47 -0.49 -0.67
CA VAL A 60 5.10 -0.02 -0.45
C VAL A 60 4.43 0.44 -1.74
N ASP A 61 5.13 1.24 -2.54
CA ASP A 61 4.60 1.81 -3.77
C ASP A 61 4.25 0.75 -4.82
N GLN A 62 5.06 -0.31 -4.90
CA GLN A 62 4.92 -1.37 -5.89
C GLN A 62 4.06 -2.54 -5.43
N GLU A 63 4.10 -2.91 -4.14
CA GLU A 63 3.45 -4.13 -3.66
C GLU A 63 2.20 -3.88 -2.80
N LEU A 64 1.99 -2.67 -2.28
CA LEU A 64 0.83 -2.38 -1.43
C LEU A 64 -0.11 -1.35 -2.05
N LEU A 65 0.40 -0.19 -2.48
CA LEU A 65 -0.45 0.91 -2.96
C LEU A 65 -1.29 0.60 -4.21
N PRO A 66 -0.91 -0.30 -5.13
CA PRO A 66 -1.79 -0.72 -6.22
C PRO A 66 -3.10 -1.34 -5.75
N TYR A 67 -3.09 -1.97 -4.57
CA TYR A 67 -4.25 -2.62 -3.97
C TYR A 67 -5.03 -1.73 -3.01
N VAL A 68 -4.58 -0.47 -2.79
CA VAL A 68 -5.21 0.49 -1.87
C VAL A 68 -6.01 1.54 -2.63
N GLN A 69 -7.24 1.79 -2.19
CA GLN A 69 -8.11 2.85 -2.71
C GLN A 69 -7.75 4.19 -2.05
N VAL A 70 -6.55 4.71 -2.37
CA VAL A 70 -5.91 5.86 -1.71
C VAL A 70 -6.83 7.09 -1.66
N LYS A 71 -7.50 7.43 -2.76
CA LYS A 71 -8.39 8.60 -2.80
C LYS A 71 -9.61 8.43 -1.90
N TYR A 72 -10.19 7.23 -1.85
CA TYR A 72 -11.34 6.94 -0.99
C TYR A 72 -10.94 6.99 0.50
N ALA A 73 -9.85 6.32 0.86
CA ALA A 73 -9.29 6.36 2.21
C ALA A 73 -8.99 7.80 2.65
N GLY A 74 -8.31 8.57 1.80
CA GLY A 74 -7.99 9.97 2.06
C GLY A 74 -9.24 10.86 2.20
N ALA A 75 -10.27 10.63 1.39
CA ALA A 75 -11.54 11.36 1.50
C ALA A 75 -12.25 11.05 2.83
N LEU A 76 -12.20 9.79 3.31
CA LEU A 76 -12.72 9.42 4.62
C LEU A 76 -11.95 10.13 5.74
N VAL A 77 -10.62 10.19 5.65
CA VAL A 77 -9.80 10.91 6.63
C VAL A 77 -10.17 12.40 6.71
N LEU A 78 -10.42 13.05 5.59
CA LEU A 78 -10.85 14.46 5.56
C LEU A 78 -12.26 14.67 6.12
N GLY A 79 -13.13 13.64 6.06
CA GLY A 79 -14.51 13.74 6.51
C GLY A 79 -15.26 14.89 5.83
N ARG A 80 -15.85 15.81 6.62
CA ARG A 80 -16.59 16.98 6.10
C ARG A 80 -15.75 17.91 5.25
N TYR A 81 -14.46 18.08 5.54
CA TYR A 81 -13.55 18.97 4.82
C TYR A 81 -13.35 18.56 3.37
N TYR A 82 -13.58 17.29 3.04
CA TYR A 82 -13.54 16.85 1.64
C TYR A 82 -14.58 17.56 0.77
N LYS A 83 -15.78 17.80 1.29
CA LYS A 83 -16.84 18.50 0.53
C LYS A 83 -16.54 20.00 0.38
N GLU A 84 -15.91 20.59 1.37
CA GLU A 84 -15.54 22.01 1.42
C GLU A 84 -14.33 22.34 0.55
N ALA A 85 -13.48 21.36 0.22
CA ALA A 85 -12.27 21.52 -0.52
C ALA A 85 -12.52 21.77 -2.02
N THR A 86 -11.72 22.65 -2.63
CA THR A 86 -11.68 22.84 -4.09
C THR A 86 -11.09 21.61 -4.79
N PRO A 87 -11.33 21.42 -6.10
CA PRO A 87 -10.68 20.34 -6.86
C PRO A 87 -9.16 20.37 -6.78
N ALA A 88 -8.53 21.55 -6.85
CA ALA A 88 -7.08 21.71 -6.75
C ALA A 88 -6.55 21.28 -5.37
N GLN A 89 -7.24 21.66 -4.28
CA GLN A 89 -6.89 21.26 -2.92
C GLN A 89 -7.00 19.74 -2.74
N ARG A 90 -8.07 19.11 -3.28
CA ARG A 90 -8.22 17.65 -3.22
C ARG A 90 -7.09 16.95 -3.95
N GLU A 91 -6.70 17.42 -5.13
CA GLU A 91 -5.61 16.84 -5.92
C GLU A 91 -4.27 16.93 -5.16
N ALA A 92 -3.94 18.13 -4.66
CA ALA A 92 -2.72 18.35 -3.88
C ALA A 92 -2.69 17.47 -2.61
N TYR A 93 -3.82 17.38 -1.91
CA TYR A 93 -3.94 16.53 -0.72
C TYR A 93 -3.76 15.04 -1.05
N PHE A 94 -4.43 14.52 -2.08
CA PHE A 94 -4.30 13.10 -2.43
C PHE A 94 -2.89 12.72 -2.86
N ALA A 95 -2.20 13.62 -3.58
CA ALA A 95 -0.79 13.42 -3.90
C ALA A 95 0.08 13.36 -2.63
N ALA A 96 -0.09 14.30 -1.70
CA ALA A 96 0.63 14.32 -0.44
C ALA A 96 0.27 13.12 0.46
N PHE A 97 -1.01 12.71 0.48
CA PHE A 97 -1.48 11.56 1.25
C PHE A 97 -0.88 10.25 0.72
N ARG A 98 -0.74 10.09 -0.60
CA ARG A 98 -0.06 8.93 -1.19
C ARG A 98 1.41 8.85 -0.74
N GLU A 99 2.15 9.95 -0.79
CA GLU A 99 3.55 9.98 -0.34
C GLU A 99 3.67 9.74 1.17
N TYR A 100 2.74 10.27 1.96
CA TYR A 100 2.63 9.96 3.38
C TYR A 100 2.42 8.46 3.63
N LEU A 101 1.55 7.79 2.89
CA LEU A 101 1.32 6.35 3.03
C LEU A 101 2.58 5.53 2.72
N LYS A 102 3.39 5.94 1.73
CA LYS A 102 4.68 5.29 1.46
C LYS A 102 5.61 5.37 2.66
N GLN A 103 5.69 6.53 3.30
CA GLN A 103 6.50 6.71 4.49
C GLN A 103 5.95 5.92 5.68
N ALA A 104 4.66 6.05 5.99
CA ALA A 104 4.04 5.43 7.15
C ALA A 104 4.06 3.90 7.08
N TYR A 105 3.71 3.33 5.92
CA TYR A 105 3.78 1.88 5.72
C TYR A 105 5.21 1.39 5.58
N GLY A 106 6.10 2.17 4.95
CA GLY A 106 7.53 1.86 4.91
C GLY A 106 8.13 1.76 6.31
N GLN A 107 7.78 2.68 7.20
CA GLN A 107 8.21 2.63 8.61
C GLN A 107 7.62 1.41 9.34
N ALA A 108 6.37 1.03 9.04
CA ALA A 108 5.78 -0.21 9.59
C ALA A 108 6.50 -1.47 9.08
N LEU A 109 6.85 -1.52 7.79
CA LEU A 109 7.61 -2.62 7.21
C LEU A 109 9.06 -2.69 7.73
N ALA A 110 9.62 -1.58 8.21
CA ALA A 110 10.95 -1.54 8.84
C ALA A 110 11.03 -2.38 10.14
N MET A 111 9.89 -2.69 10.74
CA MET A 111 9.78 -3.58 11.90
C MET A 111 9.89 -5.08 11.54
N TYR A 112 10.10 -5.41 10.27
CA TYR A 112 10.23 -6.79 9.83
C TYR A 112 11.55 -7.42 10.29
N HIS A 113 11.44 -8.51 11.05
CA HIS A 113 12.56 -9.31 11.59
C HIS A 113 12.38 -10.81 11.35
N GLY A 114 11.74 -11.17 10.22
CA GLY A 114 11.50 -12.57 9.88
C GLY A 114 10.11 -13.07 10.27
N GLN A 115 9.17 -12.19 10.60
CA GLN A 115 7.78 -12.56 10.84
C GLN A 115 7.20 -13.31 9.63
N THR A 116 6.25 -14.19 9.92
CA THR A 116 5.39 -14.85 8.94
C THR A 116 3.97 -14.29 9.03
N TYR A 117 3.12 -14.64 8.09
CA TYR A 117 1.73 -14.19 8.08
C TYR A 117 0.77 -15.32 7.73
N GLN A 118 -0.48 -15.14 8.14
CA GLN A 118 -1.60 -15.99 7.74
C GLN A 118 -2.76 -15.10 7.28
N VAL A 119 -3.27 -15.35 6.09
CA VAL A 119 -4.49 -14.71 5.59
C VAL A 119 -5.67 -15.58 5.98
N ALA A 120 -6.76 -14.97 6.45
CA ALA A 120 -7.98 -15.67 6.79
C ALA A 120 -8.52 -16.46 5.57
N PRO A 121 -9.12 -17.64 5.79
CA PRO A 121 -9.71 -18.44 4.71
C PRO A 121 -10.75 -17.64 3.93
N GLU A 122 -10.82 -17.92 2.63
CA GLU A 122 -11.82 -17.34 1.75
C GLU A 122 -13.22 -17.71 2.20
N LYS A 123 -14.13 -16.71 2.15
CA LYS A 123 -15.56 -16.88 2.45
C LYS A 123 -16.35 -16.47 1.22
N PRO A 124 -17.55 -17.07 1.00
CA PRO A 124 -18.44 -16.65 -0.08
C PRO A 124 -18.74 -15.15 0.02
N LEU A 125 -18.58 -14.43 -1.07
CA LEU A 125 -18.79 -12.98 -1.13
C LEU A 125 -20.28 -12.61 -1.25
N GLY A 126 -21.07 -13.44 -1.94
CA GLY A 126 -22.46 -13.11 -2.25
C GLY A 126 -22.57 -11.73 -2.90
N ASP A 127 -23.51 -10.92 -2.43
CA ASP A 127 -23.73 -9.53 -2.89
C ASP A 127 -22.93 -8.49 -2.07
N ALA A 128 -21.95 -8.94 -1.27
CA ALA A 128 -21.17 -8.03 -0.44
C ALA A 128 -20.36 -7.05 -1.31
N THR A 129 -20.42 -5.78 -0.91
CA THR A 129 -19.60 -4.70 -1.51
C THR A 129 -18.47 -4.24 -0.58
N ILE A 130 -18.47 -4.70 0.67
CA ILE A 130 -17.45 -4.49 1.69
C ILE A 130 -17.17 -5.81 2.39
N VAL A 131 -15.89 -6.16 2.54
CA VAL A 131 -15.46 -7.41 3.19
C VAL A 131 -14.23 -7.15 4.05
N PRO A 132 -14.24 -7.52 5.35
CA PRO A 132 -13.03 -7.55 6.16
C PRO A 132 -12.22 -8.82 5.89
N ILE A 133 -10.92 -8.68 5.65
CA ILE A 133 -10.01 -9.81 5.51
C ILE A 133 -8.91 -9.69 6.54
N ARG A 134 -8.82 -10.68 7.42
CA ARG A 134 -7.80 -10.72 8.48
C ARG A 134 -6.49 -11.26 7.96
N VAL A 135 -5.42 -10.55 8.30
CA VAL A 135 -4.04 -11.03 8.21
C VAL A 135 -3.47 -11.07 9.63
N THR A 136 -2.98 -12.21 10.03
CA THR A 136 -2.32 -12.40 11.33
C THR A 136 -0.82 -12.44 11.11
N ILE A 137 -0.10 -11.51 11.73
CA ILE A 137 1.36 -11.46 11.69
C ILE A 137 1.91 -12.25 12.87
N ILE A 138 2.78 -13.21 12.59
CA ILE A 138 3.33 -14.16 13.57
C ILE A 138 4.82 -13.86 13.75
N ASP A 139 5.19 -13.52 14.98
CA ASP A 139 6.59 -13.23 15.34
C ASP A 139 7.35 -14.55 15.60
N PRO A 140 8.55 -14.73 15.01
CA PRO A 140 9.35 -15.94 15.20
C PRO A 140 9.91 -16.08 16.63
N ASN A 141 9.92 -14.99 17.42
CA ASN A 141 10.44 -14.99 18.80
C ASN A 141 9.34 -15.19 19.86
N GLY A 142 8.14 -15.64 19.46
CA GLY A 142 7.06 -15.97 20.38
C GLY A 142 6.31 -14.77 20.97
N ARG A 143 6.45 -13.57 20.39
CA ARG A 143 5.59 -12.44 20.75
C ARG A 143 4.15 -12.72 20.33
N PRO A 144 3.15 -12.15 21.03
CA PRO A 144 1.76 -12.32 20.63
C PRO A 144 1.54 -11.94 19.15
N PRO A 145 0.77 -12.72 18.40
CA PRO A 145 0.45 -12.41 17.03
C PRO A 145 -0.31 -11.08 16.92
N VAL A 146 0.01 -10.28 15.89
CA VAL A 146 -0.68 -9.02 15.59
C VAL A 146 -1.78 -9.28 14.57
N ARG A 147 -2.99 -8.80 14.85
CA ARG A 147 -4.17 -8.97 13.99
C ARG A 147 -4.43 -7.67 13.23
N LEU A 148 -4.44 -7.78 11.90
CA LEU A 148 -4.73 -6.69 10.98
C LEU A 148 -5.97 -7.07 10.16
N ASP A 149 -7.06 -6.35 10.32
CA ASP A 149 -8.29 -6.55 9.54
C ASP A 149 -8.34 -5.49 8.43
N PHE A 150 -8.03 -5.89 7.20
CA PHE A 150 -8.10 -5.02 6.03
C PHE A 150 -9.55 -4.92 5.56
N GLN A 151 -10.04 -3.69 5.43
CA GLN A 151 -11.38 -3.42 4.92
C GLN A 151 -11.31 -3.25 3.40
N TRP A 152 -11.88 -4.21 2.67
CA TRP A 152 -11.94 -4.21 1.22
C TRP A 152 -13.27 -3.69 0.72
N ARG A 153 -13.25 -2.88 -0.34
CA ARG A 153 -14.43 -2.34 -0.97
C ARG A 153 -14.41 -2.64 -2.47
N LYS A 154 -15.53 -3.10 -2.99
CA LYS A 154 -15.74 -3.32 -4.43
C LYS A 154 -16.08 -2.01 -5.12
N ASN A 155 -15.35 -1.68 -6.16
CA ASN A 155 -15.73 -0.62 -7.08
C ASN A 155 -16.85 -1.14 -7.96
N THR A 156 -18.04 -0.53 -7.87
CA THR A 156 -19.24 -0.98 -8.57
C THR A 156 -19.18 -0.78 -10.09
N GLN A 157 -18.30 0.09 -10.58
CA GLN A 157 -18.12 0.34 -12.01
C GLN A 157 -17.15 -0.66 -12.66
N SER A 158 -16.02 -0.92 -12.01
CA SER A 158 -14.98 -1.82 -12.54
C SER A 158 -15.10 -3.26 -12.04
N GLY A 159 -15.83 -3.50 -10.96
CA GLY A 159 -15.87 -4.79 -10.27
C GLY A 159 -14.63 -5.10 -9.41
N ASN A 160 -13.62 -4.24 -9.45
CA ASN A 160 -12.36 -4.43 -8.74
C ASN A 160 -12.49 -4.20 -7.23
N TRP A 161 -11.79 -5.00 -6.45
CA TRP A 161 -11.67 -4.85 -5.03
C TRP A 161 -10.37 -4.15 -4.64
N GLN A 162 -10.46 -3.19 -3.73
CA GLN A 162 -9.31 -2.49 -3.16
C GLN A 162 -9.53 -2.27 -1.66
N ALA A 163 -8.45 -2.38 -0.90
CA ALA A 163 -8.46 -2.05 0.53
C ALA A 163 -8.57 -0.53 0.72
N TYR A 164 -9.33 -0.09 1.73
CA TYR A 164 -9.45 1.34 2.04
C TYR A 164 -9.15 1.68 3.50
N ASP A 165 -9.21 0.71 4.41
CA ASP A 165 -8.85 0.87 5.82
C ASP A 165 -8.13 -0.37 6.33
N MET A 166 -7.38 -0.20 7.39
CA MET A 166 -6.77 -1.27 8.17
C MET A 166 -7.12 -1.07 9.63
N ILE A 167 -7.69 -2.09 10.25
CA ILE A 167 -8.00 -2.13 11.68
C ILE A 167 -6.91 -2.97 12.34
N ALA A 168 -6.00 -2.32 13.08
CA ALA A 168 -4.93 -2.97 13.81
C ALA A 168 -5.35 -3.15 15.28
N GLU A 169 -5.40 -4.40 15.76
CA GLU A 169 -5.83 -4.74 17.12
C GLU A 169 -7.17 -4.07 17.53
N GLY A 170 -8.11 -3.96 16.60
CA GLY A 170 -9.42 -3.37 16.81
C GLY A 170 -9.50 -1.84 16.61
N VAL A 171 -8.40 -1.19 16.24
CA VAL A 171 -8.35 0.27 16.03
C VAL A 171 -8.22 0.60 14.54
N SER A 172 -9.20 1.32 13.97
CA SER A 172 -9.18 1.79 12.58
C SER A 172 -8.12 2.85 12.36
N MET A 173 -7.31 2.68 11.33
CA MET A 173 -6.30 3.67 10.95
C MET A 173 -6.93 4.95 10.42
N ILE A 174 -8.04 4.88 9.69
CA ILE A 174 -8.78 6.06 9.24
C ILE A 174 -9.28 6.86 10.45
N THR A 175 -9.96 6.22 11.41
CA THR A 175 -10.45 6.89 12.61
C THR A 175 -9.32 7.50 13.44
N THR A 176 -8.21 6.78 13.56
CA THR A 176 -7.01 7.30 14.24
C THR A 176 -6.51 8.58 13.58
N LYS A 177 -6.41 8.60 12.24
CA LYS A 177 -5.93 9.79 11.52
C LYS A 177 -6.94 10.93 11.49
N GLN A 178 -8.24 10.64 11.46
CA GLN A 178 -9.27 11.66 11.65
C GLN A 178 -9.11 12.39 13.00
N ASN A 179 -8.89 11.63 14.06
CA ASN A 179 -8.71 12.20 15.40
C ASN A 179 -7.39 12.97 15.52
N GLU A 180 -6.29 12.39 15.05
CA GLU A 180 -4.94 12.99 15.08
C GLU A 180 -4.89 14.33 14.35
N TRP A 181 -5.58 14.45 13.22
CA TRP A 181 -5.52 15.65 12.37
C TRP A 181 -6.72 16.57 12.49
N SER A 182 -7.66 16.28 13.42
CA SER A 182 -8.89 17.06 13.58
C SER A 182 -8.62 18.53 13.90
N ASP A 183 -7.70 18.81 14.85
CA ASP A 183 -7.34 20.16 15.23
C ASP A 183 -6.60 20.92 14.12
N LEU A 184 -5.73 20.22 13.39
CA LEU A 184 -5.04 20.82 12.25
C LEU A 184 -6.01 21.20 11.14
N LEU A 185 -6.92 20.28 10.79
CA LEU A 185 -7.98 20.55 9.82
C LEU A 185 -8.88 21.71 10.25
N ARG A 186 -9.22 21.79 11.54
CA ARG A 186 -10.04 22.87 12.08
C ARG A 186 -9.34 24.23 12.03
N THR A 187 -8.03 24.29 12.28
CA THR A 187 -7.27 25.55 12.43
C THR A 187 -6.61 26.00 11.15
N LYS A 188 -6.12 25.07 10.33
CA LYS A 188 -5.34 25.36 9.10
C LYS A 188 -5.95 24.78 7.81
N GLY A 189 -7.11 24.13 7.92
CA GLY A 189 -7.79 23.54 6.78
C GLY A 189 -7.00 22.43 6.09
N ILE A 190 -7.47 22.07 4.88
CA ILE A 190 -6.86 21.02 4.07
C ILE A 190 -5.44 21.36 3.60
N ASP A 191 -5.16 22.64 3.35
CA ASP A 191 -3.82 23.08 2.90
C ASP A 191 -2.79 22.88 4.02
N GLY A 192 -3.15 23.20 5.27
CA GLY A 192 -2.29 22.95 6.41
C GLY A 192 -2.00 21.46 6.62
N LEU A 193 -3.01 20.60 6.47
CA LEU A 193 -2.80 19.14 6.51
C LEU A 193 -1.93 18.67 5.34
N THR A 194 -2.16 19.18 4.13
CA THR A 194 -1.37 18.84 2.95
C THR A 194 0.12 19.14 3.15
N GLU A 195 0.45 20.31 3.70
CA GLU A 195 1.85 20.66 4.01
C GLU A 195 2.45 19.78 5.12
N GLN A 196 1.67 19.43 6.15
CA GLN A 196 2.14 18.48 7.16
C GLN A 196 2.42 17.10 6.57
N LEU A 197 1.56 16.57 5.70
CA LEU A 197 1.78 15.28 5.03
C LEU A 197 3.04 15.31 4.17
N LYS A 198 3.28 16.39 3.42
CA LYS A 198 4.52 16.60 2.66
C LYS A 198 5.75 16.62 3.57
N SER A 199 5.65 17.19 4.75
CA SER A 199 6.74 17.20 5.73
C SER A 199 7.02 15.80 6.29
N ILE A 200 5.98 15.08 6.71
CA ILE A 200 6.10 13.71 7.25
C ILE A 200 6.64 12.77 6.16
N SER A 201 6.18 12.91 4.92
CA SER A 201 6.62 12.04 3.82
C SER A 201 8.12 12.14 3.51
N LYS A 202 8.79 13.22 3.93
CA LYS A 202 10.26 13.40 3.78
C LYS A 202 11.06 12.82 4.94
N GLN A 203 10.42 12.38 6.02
CA GLN A 203 11.13 11.78 7.16
C GLN A 203 11.74 10.45 6.74
N LYS A 204 13.01 10.24 7.07
CA LYS A 204 13.70 8.98 6.75
C LYS A 204 13.05 7.80 7.48
N ILE A 205 13.01 6.68 6.80
CA ILE A 205 12.66 5.41 7.43
C ILE A 205 13.85 4.95 8.26
N THR A 206 13.59 4.54 9.49
CA THR A 206 14.59 4.02 10.43
C THR A 206 14.29 2.57 10.75
N LEU A 207 15.33 1.75 10.80
CA LEU A 207 15.22 0.38 11.28
C LEU A 207 15.29 0.39 12.80
N ASP A 208 14.47 -0.44 13.45
CA ASP A 208 14.64 -0.69 14.87
C ASP A 208 15.97 -1.42 15.08
N GLU A 209 16.94 -0.75 15.70
CA GLU A 209 18.14 -1.42 16.19
C GLU A 209 17.72 -2.40 17.28
N LYS A 210 18.04 -3.69 17.07
CA LYS A 210 17.87 -4.67 18.14
C LYS A 210 18.72 -4.22 19.33
N LYS A 211 18.05 -3.77 20.39
CA LYS A 211 18.65 -3.74 21.72
C LYS A 211 18.76 -5.13 22.27
#